data_8f7c2b7f38cc091a1f60e0b2ed5d5fe1
#
_entry.id   8f7c2b7f38cc091a1f60e0b2ed5d5fe1
#
_cell.length_a   1.000
_cell.length_b   1.000
_cell.length_c   1.000
_cell.angle_alpha   90.00
_cell.angle_beta   90.00
_cell.angle_gamma   90.00
#
_symmetry.space_group_name_H-M   'P 1'
#
loop_
_entity.id
_entity.type
_entity.pdbx_description
1 polymer ?
#
loop_
_entity_poly.entity_id
_entity_poly.type
_entity_poly.pdbx_seq_one_letter_code
_entity_poly.pdbx_strand_id
1 'polypeptide(L)'
;ADSVLHQFAHRPLGVPGTLLGSVQVPETRPLSKRLKDWHYWWQAHFLECVVDAGERELHAGNRLGASEWLSRARALVRGINARNLGTFVNGFYDDMAWLALAAGRMNELSRAMNGGEGDTGAQDAGNVLFPQLRSGMSPYGGVSWSKQKRDFINTPATAPTALAFARAGDVADASALVTWLNNTLWDAERSLYIDGVNVRTGKVRDVVGARDIDLDYEQNIYTYNQGTALAALLAVA
;
A
#
# COMPACT_ATOMS: atom_id res chain seq x y z
N ALA A 1 16.93 -7.11 -9.36
CA ALA A 1 15.74 -6.66 -10.09
C ALA A 1 15.61 -7.36 -11.46
N ASP A 2 16.64 -7.37 -12.32
CA ASP A 2 16.58 -7.98 -13.67
C ASP A 2 16.22 -9.46 -13.65
N SER A 3 16.80 -10.24 -12.75
CA SER A 3 16.46 -11.67 -12.58
C SER A 3 14.98 -11.87 -12.27
N VAL A 4 14.40 -11.04 -11.39
CA VAL A 4 12.98 -11.09 -11.06
C VAL A 4 12.12 -10.74 -12.26
N LEU A 5 12.48 -9.68 -12.99
CA LEU A 5 11.76 -9.32 -14.21
C LEU A 5 11.80 -10.44 -15.25
N HIS A 6 12.98 -11.02 -15.49
CA HIS A 6 13.14 -12.09 -16.47
C HIS A 6 12.28 -13.32 -16.13
N GLN A 7 12.19 -13.68 -14.85
CA GLN A 7 11.49 -14.89 -14.41
C GLN A 7 9.98 -14.70 -14.21
N PHE A 8 9.57 -13.55 -13.68
CA PHE A 8 8.21 -13.35 -13.19
C PHE A 8 7.38 -12.37 -14.01
N ALA A 9 8.02 -11.44 -14.75
CA ALA A 9 7.27 -10.44 -15.48
C ALA A 9 6.61 -11.00 -16.74
N HIS A 10 5.33 -10.63 -16.94
CA HIS A 10 4.57 -10.99 -18.13
C HIS A 10 3.60 -9.87 -18.52
N ARG A 11 3.14 -9.88 -19.76
CA ARG A 11 2.08 -8.98 -20.24
C ARG A 11 0.72 -9.61 -19.97
N PRO A 12 -0.13 -9.00 -19.13
CA PRO A 12 -1.47 -9.53 -18.91
C PRO A 12 -2.25 -9.57 -20.23
N LEU A 13 -2.79 -10.76 -20.57
CA LEU A 13 -3.49 -11.03 -21.82
C LEU A 13 -2.73 -10.62 -23.10
N GLY A 14 -1.39 -10.48 -23.03
CA GLY A 14 -0.57 -10.05 -24.16
C GLY A 14 -0.68 -8.56 -24.51
N VAL A 15 -1.35 -7.74 -23.69
CA VAL A 15 -1.58 -6.32 -24.01
C VAL A 15 -0.25 -5.55 -24.05
N PRO A 16 0.10 -4.89 -25.17
CA PRO A 16 1.34 -4.13 -25.27
C PRO A 16 1.40 -2.99 -24.24
N GLY A 17 2.61 -2.70 -23.74
CA GLY A 17 2.83 -1.62 -22.79
C GLY A 17 2.34 -1.88 -21.36
N THR A 18 1.86 -3.09 -21.06
CA THR A 18 1.49 -3.53 -19.71
C THR A 18 2.48 -4.54 -19.17
N LEU A 19 2.58 -4.63 -17.84
CA LEU A 19 3.42 -5.59 -17.13
C LEU A 19 2.74 -6.01 -15.84
N LEU A 20 2.88 -7.28 -15.44
CA LEU A 20 2.55 -7.80 -14.10
C LEU A 20 3.56 -8.85 -13.69
N GLY A 21 3.68 -9.10 -12.40
CA GLY A 21 4.44 -10.21 -11.83
C GLY A 21 3.59 -11.49 -11.79
N SER A 22 4.15 -12.61 -12.26
CA SER A 22 3.54 -13.94 -12.08
C SER A 22 3.60 -14.36 -10.63
N VAL A 23 2.54 -15.02 -10.17
CA VAL A 23 2.44 -15.56 -8.80
C VAL A 23 3.22 -16.88 -8.66
N GLN A 24 3.43 -17.55 -9.77
CA GLN A 24 4.14 -18.85 -9.83
C GLN A 24 5.03 -18.91 -11.08
N VAL A 25 6.21 -19.51 -10.94
CA VAL A 25 7.16 -19.74 -12.03
C VAL A 25 7.66 -21.20 -11.98
N PRO A 26 7.61 -21.96 -13.07
CA PRO A 26 6.89 -21.63 -14.31
C PRO A 26 5.39 -21.52 -14.09
N GLU A 27 4.71 -20.70 -14.92
CA GLU A 27 3.27 -20.50 -14.79
C GLU A 27 2.50 -21.70 -15.38
N THR A 28 2.20 -22.65 -14.53
CA THR A 28 1.52 -23.91 -14.88
C THR A 28 0.03 -23.94 -14.51
N ARG A 29 -0.45 -22.87 -13.84
CA ARG A 29 -1.84 -22.80 -13.40
C ARG A 29 -2.82 -22.67 -14.58
N PRO A 30 -4.04 -23.26 -14.48
CA PRO A 30 -5.10 -23.04 -15.44
C PRO A 30 -5.42 -21.54 -15.60
N LEU A 31 -5.85 -21.13 -16.80
CA LEU A 31 -6.17 -19.73 -17.09
C LEU A 31 -7.17 -19.13 -16.10
N SER A 32 -8.17 -19.89 -15.66
CA SER A 32 -9.15 -19.47 -14.66
C SER A 32 -8.51 -19.09 -13.32
N LYS A 33 -7.50 -19.84 -12.85
CA LYS A 33 -6.73 -19.47 -11.64
C LYS A 33 -5.81 -18.29 -11.88
N ARG A 34 -5.14 -18.23 -13.04
CA ARG A 34 -4.28 -17.09 -13.40
C ARG A 34 -5.06 -15.78 -13.44
N LEU A 35 -6.31 -15.83 -13.93
CA LEU A 35 -7.20 -14.66 -13.94
C LEU A 35 -7.75 -14.29 -12.56
N LYS A 36 -7.80 -15.21 -11.61
CA LYS A 36 -8.29 -14.96 -10.25
C LYS A 36 -7.16 -14.54 -9.31
N ASP A 37 -6.08 -15.30 -9.28
CA ASP A 37 -5.03 -15.20 -8.26
C ASP A 37 -3.85 -14.38 -8.81
N TRP A 38 -3.97 -13.08 -8.83
CA TRP A 38 -2.90 -12.17 -9.27
C TRP A 38 -2.29 -11.34 -8.14
N HIS A 39 -2.89 -11.39 -6.97
CA HIS A 39 -2.47 -10.74 -5.73
C HIS A 39 -2.06 -9.27 -5.90
N TYR A 40 -3.03 -8.38 -5.75
CA TYR A 40 -2.89 -6.94 -5.92
C TYR A 40 -1.68 -6.36 -5.15
N TRP A 41 -1.56 -6.68 -3.87
CA TRP A 41 -0.47 -6.18 -3.02
C TRP A 41 0.92 -6.68 -3.47
N TRP A 42 1.04 -7.86 -4.06
CA TRP A 42 2.31 -8.32 -4.63
C TRP A 42 2.73 -7.44 -5.80
N GLN A 43 1.79 -6.96 -6.60
CA GLN A 43 2.11 -6.04 -7.71
C GLN A 43 2.54 -4.67 -7.19
N ALA A 44 1.95 -4.19 -6.09
CA ALA A 44 2.39 -2.97 -5.43
C ALA A 44 3.84 -3.08 -4.94
N HIS A 45 4.20 -4.16 -4.26
CA HIS A 45 5.58 -4.41 -3.82
C HIS A 45 6.54 -4.67 -5.00
N PHE A 46 6.06 -5.27 -6.08
CA PHE A 46 6.87 -5.41 -7.29
C PHE A 46 7.15 -4.04 -7.93
N LEU A 47 6.17 -3.13 -7.93
CA LEU A 47 6.39 -1.75 -8.35
C LEU A 47 7.45 -1.05 -7.48
N GLU A 48 7.39 -1.21 -6.15
CA GLU A 48 8.43 -0.70 -5.23
C GLU A 48 9.82 -1.19 -5.63
N CYS A 49 10.00 -2.49 -5.85
CA CYS A 49 11.29 -3.06 -6.25
C CYS A 49 11.80 -2.50 -7.60
N VAL A 50 10.90 -2.21 -8.52
CA VAL A 50 11.24 -1.61 -9.82
C VAL A 50 11.64 -0.15 -9.66
N VAL A 51 10.94 0.60 -8.80
CA VAL A 51 11.30 1.98 -8.45
C VAL A 51 12.65 2.04 -7.73
N ASP A 52 12.89 1.16 -6.76
CA ASP A 52 14.20 1.05 -6.08
C ASP A 52 15.35 0.85 -7.07
N ALA A 53 15.13 0.03 -8.10
CA ALA A 53 16.13 -0.18 -9.13
C ALA A 53 16.38 1.10 -9.95
N GLY A 54 15.32 1.84 -10.28
CA GLY A 54 15.43 3.12 -10.99
C GLY A 54 16.13 4.19 -10.16
N GLU A 55 15.80 4.33 -8.89
CA GLU A 55 16.46 5.26 -7.96
C GLU A 55 17.95 4.95 -7.80
N ARG A 56 18.30 3.66 -7.66
CA ARG A 56 19.70 3.24 -7.57
C ARG A 56 20.50 3.61 -8.82
N GLU A 57 19.94 3.37 -10.03
CA GLU A 57 20.57 3.77 -11.28
C GLU A 57 20.72 5.30 -11.36
N LEU A 58 19.71 6.04 -10.93
CA LEU A 58 19.76 7.50 -10.91
C LEU A 58 20.84 8.02 -9.97
N HIS A 59 20.92 7.47 -8.75
CA HIS A 59 21.97 7.81 -7.78
C HIS A 59 23.39 7.46 -8.27
N ALA A 60 23.50 6.40 -9.08
CA ALA A 60 24.77 6.04 -9.73
C ALA A 60 25.12 6.90 -10.96
N GLY A 61 24.27 7.90 -11.29
CA GLY A 61 24.45 8.75 -12.47
C GLY A 61 24.02 8.11 -13.79
N ASN A 62 23.51 6.89 -13.78
CA ASN A 62 23.05 6.16 -14.96
C ASN A 62 21.59 6.54 -15.31
N ARG A 63 21.41 7.73 -15.91
CA ARG A 63 20.07 8.22 -16.30
C ARG A 63 19.36 7.34 -17.34
N LEU A 64 20.10 6.71 -18.24
CA LEU A 64 19.51 5.77 -19.22
C LEU A 64 18.92 4.54 -18.51
N GLY A 65 19.69 3.91 -17.62
CA GLY A 65 19.19 2.80 -16.80
C GLY A 65 17.98 3.19 -15.95
N ALA A 66 18.02 4.36 -15.30
CA ALA A 66 16.89 4.88 -14.53
C ALA A 66 15.64 5.08 -15.42
N SER A 67 15.79 5.56 -16.66
CA SER A 67 14.69 5.72 -17.62
C SER A 67 14.07 4.39 -18.04
N GLU A 68 14.88 3.37 -18.23
CA GLU A 68 14.39 2.01 -18.52
C GLU A 68 13.56 1.45 -17.35
N TRP A 69 14.04 1.62 -16.11
CA TRP A 69 13.31 1.20 -14.92
C TRP A 69 12.00 1.97 -14.75
N LEU A 70 11.99 3.27 -14.96
CA LEU A 70 10.77 4.09 -14.94
C LEU A 70 9.78 3.63 -16.02
N SER A 71 10.25 3.26 -17.21
CA SER A 71 9.38 2.69 -18.27
C SER A 71 8.73 1.37 -17.83
N ARG A 72 9.47 0.51 -17.12
CA ARG A 72 8.94 -0.73 -16.54
C ARG A 72 7.92 -0.45 -15.43
N ALA A 73 8.19 0.53 -14.56
CA ALA A 73 7.23 0.99 -13.54
C ALA A 73 5.92 1.49 -14.16
N ARG A 74 5.98 2.30 -15.22
CA ARG A 74 4.81 2.73 -16.02
C ARG A 74 4.02 1.55 -16.58
N ALA A 75 4.73 0.54 -17.08
CA ALA A 75 4.07 -0.66 -17.61
C ALA A 75 3.37 -1.47 -16.51
N LEU A 76 3.94 -1.53 -15.30
CA LEU A 76 3.31 -2.16 -14.13
C LEU A 76 2.04 -1.42 -13.70
N VAL A 77 2.09 -0.10 -13.56
CA VAL A 77 0.90 0.72 -13.21
C VAL A 77 -0.22 0.51 -14.23
N ARG A 78 0.10 0.53 -15.54
CA ARG A 78 -0.89 0.22 -16.59
C ARG A 78 -1.39 -1.22 -16.50
N GLY A 79 -0.51 -2.17 -16.19
CA GLY A 79 -0.88 -3.58 -16.00
C GLY A 79 -1.83 -3.79 -14.84
N ILE A 80 -1.56 -3.15 -13.69
CA ILE A 80 -2.43 -3.17 -12.51
C ILE A 80 -3.80 -2.59 -12.85
N ASN A 81 -3.84 -1.40 -13.45
CA ASN A 81 -5.08 -0.74 -13.85
C ASN A 81 -5.90 -1.61 -14.82
N ALA A 82 -5.29 -2.08 -15.90
CA ALA A 82 -5.96 -2.92 -16.90
C ALA A 82 -6.47 -4.25 -16.26
N ARG A 83 -5.65 -4.88 -15.43
CA ARG A 83 -6.02 -6.12 -14.75
C ARG A 83 -7.15 -5.91 -13.74
N ASN A 84 -7.23 -4.74 -13.16
CA ASN A 84 -8.25 -4.34 -12.18
C ASN A 84 -9.43 -3.60 -12.83
N LEU A 85 -9.74 -3.92 -14.08
CA LEU A 85 -10.90 -3.42 -14.83
C LEU A 85 -10.92 -1.88 -15.01
N GLY A 86 -9.77 -1.26 -15.21
CA GLY A 86 -9.65 0.17 -15.46
C GLY A 86 -9.68 1.05 -14.20
N THR A 87 -9.52 0.45 -13.02
CA THR A 87 -9.46 1.19 -11.75
C THR A 87 -8.29 0.73 -10.89
N PHE A 88 -7.94 1.52 -9.87
CA PHE A 88 -7.01 1.13 -8.80
C PHE A 88 -7.73 0.73 -7.51
N VAL A 89 -9.05 0.76 -7.49
CA VAL A 89 -9.83 0.47 -6.28
C VAL A 89 -9.79 -1.03 -5.96
N ASN A 90 -9.48 -1.37 -4.70
CA ASN A 90 -9.49 -2.73 -4.17
C ASN A 90 -10.50 -2.86 -3.01
N GLY A 91 -10.80 -4.08 -2.60
CA GLY A 91 -11.61 -4.39 -1.43
C GLY A 91 -10.87 -4.20 -0.11
N PHE A 92 -9.53 -4.18 -0.13
CA PHE A 92 -8.66 -4.10 1.04
C PHE A 92 -7.93 -2.76 1.08
N TYR A 93 -7.93 -2.11 2.25
CA TYR A 93 -7.31 -0.80 2.40
C TYR A 93 -5.79 -0.86 2.50
N ASP A 94 -5.24 -1.92 3.09
CA ASP A 94 -3.80 -2.19 3.09
C ASP A 94 -3.24 -2.36 1.67
N ASP A 95 -3.90 -3.15 0.81
CA ASP A 95 -3.55 -3.30 -0.60
C ASP A 95 -3.46 -1.95 -1.32
N MET A 96 -4.48 -1.10 -1.12
CA MET A 96 -4.53 0.23 -1.72
C MET A 96 -3.45 1.16 -1.17
N ALA A 97 -3.13 1.07 0.13
CA ALA A 97 -2.08 1.87 0.74
C ALA A 97 -0.69 1.50 0.21
N TRP A 98 -0.40 0.21 0.03
CA TRP A 98 0.84 -0.25 -0.59
C TRP A 98 1.02 0.29 -2.00
N LEU A 99 -0.06 0.27 -2.81
CA LEU A 99 0.02 0.82 -4.17
C LEU A 99 0.16 2.34 -4.17
N ALA A 100 -0.50 3.05 -3.25
CA ALA A 100 -0.36 4.50 -3.12
C ALA A 100 1.08 4.91 -2.79
N LEU A 101 1.74 4.17 -1.89
CA LEU A 101 3.16 4.37 -1.56
C LEU A 101 4.06 4.14 -2.77
N ALA A 102 3.89 3.03 -3.46
CA ALA A 102 4.70 2.68 -4.63
C ALA A 102 4.52 3.69 -5.78
N ALA A 103 3.27 4.10 -6.04
CA ALA A 103 2.96 5.11 -7.06
C ALA A 103 3.54 6.49 -6.68
N GLY A 104 3.48 6.86 -5.40
CA GLY A 104 4.10 8.09 -4.91
C GLY A 104 5.60 8.13 -5.17
N ARG A 105 6.33 7.06 -4.84
CA ARG A 105 7.77 6.95 -5.12
C ARG A 105 8.09 6.96 -6.61
N MET A 106 7.28 6.27 -7.44
CA MET A 106 7.42 6.33 -8.89
C MET A 106 7.26 7.76 -9.41
N ASN A 107 6.31 8.53 -8.85
CA ASN A 107 6.11 9.93 -9.20
C ASN A 107 7.33 10.79 -8.85
N GLU A 108 7.93 10.57 -7.66
CA GLU A 108 9.16 11.25 -7.25
C GLU A 108 10.35 10.90 -8.14
N LEU A 109 10.53 9.63 -8.51
CA LEU A 109 11.54 9.21 -9.47
C LEU A 109 11.34 9.91 -10.83
N SER A 110 10.09 10.02 -11.31
CA SER A 110 9.77 10.74 -12.54
C SER A 110 10.15 12.21 -12.43
N ARG A 111 9.81 12.89 -11.33
CA ARG A 111 10.17 14.28 -11.08
C ARG A 111 11.69 14.52 -11.08
N ALA A 112 12.43 13.66 -10.41
CA ALA A 112 13.90 13.75 -10.37
C ALA A 112 14.53 13.57 -11.76
N MET A 113 13.89 12.81 -12.64
CA MET A 113 14.37 12.57 -13.99
C MET A 113 13.93 13.62 -15.01
N ASN A 114 12.78 14.24 -14.84
CA ASN A 114 12.10 15.05 -15.87
C ASN A 114 11.95 16.52 -15.45
N GLY A 115 12.91 17.06 -14.71
CA GLY A 115 12.93 18.50 -14.37
C GLY A 115 11.76 18.96 -13.49
N GLY A 116 11.23 18.08 -12.65
CA GLY A 116 10.11 18.35 -11.74
C GLY A 116 8.76 17.82 -12.20
N GLU A 117 8.66 17.35 -13.46
CA GLU A 117 7.42 16.75 -13.97
C GLU A 117 7.20 15.34 -13.41
N GLY A 118 6.05 15.15 -12.77
CA GLY A 118 5.62 13.85 -12.26
C GLY A 118 5.13 12.91 -13.35
N ASP A 119 4.82 11.69 -12.95
CA ASP A 119 4.26 10.67 -13.83
C ASP A 119 2.73 10.69 -13.78
N THR A 120 2.07 10.80 -14.92
CA THR A 120 0.61 10.90 -15.01
C THR A 120 -0.09 9.63 -14.49
N GLY A 121 0.42 8.43 -14.80
CA GLY A 121 -0.16 7.19 -14.32
C GLY A 121 -0.04 7.02 -12.81
N ALA A 122 1.07 7.47 -12.22
CA ALA A 122 1.25 7.50 -10.77
C ALA A 122 0.32 8.51 -10.10
N GLN A 123 0.14 9.68 -10.70
CA GLN A 123 -0.79 10.72 -10.22
C GLN A 123 -2.24 10.24 -10.30
N ASP A 124 -2.64 9.60 -11.39
CA ASP A 124 -3.98 9.00 -11.54
C ASP A 124 -4.24 7.93 -10.49
N ALA A 125 -3.24 7.08 -10.20
CA ALA A 125 -3.34 6.12 -9.11
C ALA A 125 -3.54 6.83 -7.76
N GLY A 126 -2.76 7.85 -7.45
CA GLY A 126 -2.91 8.66 -6.25
C GLY A 126 -4.29 9.31 -6.14
N ASN A 127 -4.77 9.94 -7.21
CA ASN A 127 -6.08 10.60 -7.25
C ASN A 127 -7.24 9.64 -6.94
N VAL A 128 -7.11 8.37 -7.30
CA VAL A 128 -8.09 7.32 -6.98
C VAL A 128 -7.90 6.80 -5.57
N LEU A 129 -6.65 6.52 -5.17
CA LEU A 129 -6.35 5.78 -3.94
C LEU A 129 -6.50 6.62 -2.67
N PHE A 130 -6.04 7.88 -2.65
CA PHE A 130 -6.13 8.71 -1.45
C PHE A 130 -7.56 8.92 -0.93
N PRO A 131 -8.58 9.22 -1.77
CA PRO A 131 -9.96 9.25 -1.30
C PRO A 131 -10.46 7.91 -0.75
N GLN A 132 -10.01 6.78 -1.32
CA GLN A 132 -10.35 5.45 -0.80
C GLN A 132 -9.74 5.24 0.59
N LEU A 133 -8.46 5.57 0.80
CA LEU A 133 -7.79 5.44 2.10
C LEU A 133 -8.48 6.30 3.16
N ARG A 134 -8.85 7.54 2.84
CA ARG A 134 -9.66 8.38 3.75
C ARG A 134 -11.00 7.74 4.09
N SER A 135 -11.68 7.14 3.11
CA SER A 135 -12.94 6.41 3.37
C SER A 135 -12.75 5.16 4.23
N GLY A 136 -11.52 4.67 4.34
CA GLY A 136 -11.12 3.55 5.19
C GLY A 136 -10.91 3.92 6.65
N MET A 137 -10.71 5.20 6.96
CA MET A 137 -10.54 5.67 8.34
C MET A 137 -11.77 5.32 9.18
N SER A 138 -11.52 4.74 10.34
CA SER A 138 -12.58 4.32 11.24
C SER A 138 -12.98 5.47 12.17
N PRO A 139 -14.25 5.59 12.55
CA PRO A 139 -14.67 6.55 13.57
C PRO A 139 -14.10 6.23 14.97
N TYR A 140 -13.52 5.05 15.13
CA TYR A 140 -12.84 4.62 16.36
C TYR A 140 -11.31 4.86 16.30
N GLY A 141 -10.83 5.50 15.25
CA GLY A 141 -9.42 5.69 14.94
C GLY A 141 -8.84 4.54 14.11
N GLY A 142 -7.63 4.75 13.56
CA GLY A 142 -7.00 3.81 12.65
C GLY A 142 -7.73 3.65 11.30
N VAL A 143 -7.34 2.62 10.55
CA VAL A 143 -7.90 2.28 9.24
C VAL A 143 -8.43 0.86 9.26
N SER A 144 -9.66 0.67 8.82
CA SER A 144 -10.28 -0.66 8.65
C SER A 144 -9.46 -1.49 7.67
N TRP A 145 -9.39 -2.80 7.88
CA TRP A 145 -8.67 -3.71 6.99
C TRP A 145 -9.31 -3.76 5.60
N SER A 146 -10.64 -3.89 5.54
CA SER A 146 -11.33 -4.02 4.25
C SER A 146 -12.69 -3.32 4.24
N LYS A 147 -13.22 -3.11 3.05
CA LYS A 147 -14.56 -2.54 2.84
C LYS A 147 -15.69 -3.42 3.39
N GLN A 148 -15.44 -4.73 3.48
CA GLN A 148 -16.41 -5.71 3.97
C GLN A 148 -16.32 -5.92 5.48
N LYS A 149 -15.10 -5.81 6.06
CA LYS A 149 -14.83 -5.99 7.49
C LYS A 149 -14.38 -4.67 8.09
N ARG A 150 -15.33 -3.75 8.25
CA ARG A 150 -15.08 -2.38 8.72
C ARG A 150 -14.80 -2.27 10.22
N ASP A 151 -15.17 -3.28 10.98
CA ASP A 151 -14.98 -3.44 12.41
C ASP A 151 -13.59 -3.97 12.80
N PHE A 152 -12.85 -4.52 11.85
CA PHE A 152 -11.45 -4.92 12.06
C PHE A 152 -10.52 -3.82 11.58
N ILE A 153 -9.82 -3.19 12.54
CA ILE A 153 -8.86 -2.11 12.34
C ILE A 153 -7.48 -2.66 12.63
N ASN A 154 -6.54 -2.48 11.72
CA ASN A 154 -5.27 -3.18 11.86
C ASN A 154 -4.04 -2.36 11.47
N THR A 155 -2.88 -2.81 11.94
CA THR A 155 -1.57 -2.22 11.63
C THR A 155 -1.28 -2.23 10.13
N PRO A 156 -1.52 -3.35 9.38
CA PRO A 156 -1.28 -3.40 7.94
C PRO A 156 -2.01 -2.35 7.10
N ALA A 157 -3.19 -1.91 7.52
CA ALA A 157 -3.91 -0.85 6.81
C ALA A 157 -3.57 0.55 7.36
N THR A 158 -3.40 0.67 8.68
CA THR A 158 -3.21 1.97 9.34
C THR A 158 -1.82 2.54 9.11
N ALA A 159 -0.77 1.73 9.30
CA ALA A 159 0.61 2.20 9.19
C ALA A 159 0.99 2.67 7.77
N PRO A 160 0.74 1.89 6.70
CA PRO A 160 1.05 2.37 5.35
C PRO A 160 0.16 3.53 4.91
N THR A 161 -1.10 3.62 5.39
CA THR A 161 -1.95 4.80 5.13
C THR A 161 -1.38 6.05 5.80
N ALA A 162 -0.94 5.96 7.06
CA ALA A 162 -0.28 7.06 7.76
C ALA A 162 0.98 7.52 7.02
N LEU A 163 1.82 6.57 6.59
CA LEU A 163 3.02 6.88 5.81
C LEU A 163 2.69 7.55 4.46
N ALA A 164 1.66 7.07 3.76
CA ALA A 164 1.21 7.64 2.50
C ALA A 164 0.72 9.09 2.68
N PHE A 165 -0.07 9.35 3.72
CA PHE A 165 -0.54 10.70 4.06
C PHE A 165 0.59 11.63 4.43
N ALA A 166 1.53 11.19 5.28
CA ALA A 166 2.70 11.99 5.65
C ALA A 166 3.53 12.39 4.41
N ARG A 167 3.81 11.46 3.51
CA ARG A 167 4.54 11.72 2.25
C ARG A 167 3.79 12.63 1.29
N ALA A 168 2.47 12.63 1.34
CA ALA A 168 1.63 13.52 0.55
C ALA A 168 1.47 14.92 1.18
N GLY A 169 2.07 15.18 2.35
CA GLY A 169 1.96 16.44 3.09
C GLY A 169 0.74 16.55 4.01
N ASP A 170 -0.02 15.49 4.15
CA ASP A 170 -1.20 15.42 5.03
C ASP A 170 -0.80 14.97 6.44
N VAL A 171 0.01 15.80 7.07
CA VAL A 171 0.66 15.50 8.36
C VAL A 171 -0.37 15.34 9.49
N ALA A 172 -1.48 16.06 9.43
CA ALA A 172 -2.50 16.01 10.49
C ALA A 172 -3.14 14.62 10.58
N ASP A 173 -3.65 14.09 9.46
CA ASP A 173 -4.25 12.75 9.43
C ASP A 173 -3.20 11.66 9.69
N ALA A 174 -1.98 11.83 9.16
CA ALA A 174 -0.88 10.91 9.41
C ALA A 174 -0.55 10.81 10.91
N SER A 175 -0.41 11.96 11.59
CA SER A 175 -0.12 12.03 13.03
C SER A 175 -1.25 11.43 13.88
N ALA A 176 -2.50 11.66 13.48
CA ALA A 176 -3.65 11.05 14.15
C ALA A 176 -3.63 9.51 14.06
N LEU A 177 -3.31 8.96 12.88
CA LEU A 177 -3.18 7.52 12.67
C LEU A 177 -2.01 6.91 13.45
N VAL A 178 -0.85 7.57 13.46
CA VAL A 178 0.33 7.15 14.24
C VAL A 178 0.04 7.18 15.75
N THR A 179 -0.62 8.23 16.22
CA THR A 179 -1.04 8.33 17.63
C THR A 179 -1.98 7.19 18.01
N TRP A 180 -2.92 6.88 17.13
CA TRP A 180 -3.83 5.75 17.36
C TRP A 180 -3.10 4.40 17.39
N LEU A 181 -2.15 4.16 16.47
CA LEU A 181 -1.31 2.95 16.47
C LEU A 181 -0.60 2.78 17.80
N ASN A 182 0.07 3.84 18.30
CA ASN A 182 0.81 3.81 19.55
C ASN A 182 -0.09 3.55 20.76
N ASN A 183 -1.27 4.15 20.78
CA ASN A 183 -2.17 4.04 21.92
C ASN A 183 -2.99 2.74 21.92
N THR A 184 -3.15 2.09 20.76
CA THR A 184 -4.08 0.95 20.63
C THR A 184 -3.38 -0.36 20.30
N LEU A 185 -2.38 -0.35 19.40
CA LEU A 185 -1.77 -1.58 18.89
C LEU A 185 -0.31 -1.78 19.32
N TRP A 186 0.25 -0.86 20.11
CA TRP A 186 1.58 -1.04 20.70
C TRP A 186 1.53 -1.96 21.90
N ASP A 187 2.20 -3.11 21.81
CA ASP A 187 2.44 -4.00 22.93
C ASP A 187 3.74 -3.57 23.65
N ALA A 188 3.60 -2.95 24.80
CA ALA A 188 4.73 -2.42 25.57
C ALA A 188 5.62 -3.53 26.16
N GLU A 189 5.06 -4.71 26.42
CA GLU A 189 5.78 -5.85 26.99
C GLU A 189 6.76 -6.45 25.99
N ARG A 190 6.28 -6.59 24.71
CA ARG A 190 7.08 -7.10 23.59
C ARG A 190 7.84 -6.02 22.83
N SER A 191 7.49 -4.74 23.05
CA SER A 191 7.99 -3.58 22.28
C SER A 191 7.75 -3.74 20.77
N LEU A 192 6.57 -4.20 20.38
CA LEU A 192 6.16 -4.49 19.01
C LEU A 192 4.69 -4.12 18.79
N TYR A 193 4.33 -3.84 17.53
CA TYR A 193 2.93 -3.66 17.15
C TYR A 193 2.27 -5.01 16.88
N ILE A 194 1.11 -5.24 17.49
CA ILE A 194 0.23 -6.37 17.19
C ILE A 194 -0.54 -6.14 15.89
N ASP A 195 -1.15 -7.19 15.37
CA ASP A 195 -1.81 -7.13 14.06
C ASP A 195 -2.98 -6.16 14.04
N GLY A 196 -3.92 -6.28 14.97
CA GLY A 196 -5.09 -5.42 14.93
C GLY A 196 -6.09 -5.66 16.06
N VAL A 197 -7.25 -5.05 15.91
CA VAL A 197 -8.34 -5.09 16.89
C VAL A 197 -9.70 -5.15 16.20
N ASN A 198 -10.59 -6.05 16.67
CA ASN A 198 -11.99 -6.05 16.31
C ASN A 198 -12.74 -5.12 17.26
N VAL A 199 -13.45 -4.14 16.71
CA VAL A 199 -14.28 -3.21 17.48
C VAL A 199 -15.66 -3.81 17.63
N ARG A 200 -16.01 -4.21 18.84
CA ARG A 200 -17.37 -4.67 19.18
C ARG A 200 -18.14 -3.50 19.76
N THR A 201 -19.17 -3.04 19.04
CA THR A 201 -20.12 -2.07 19.60
C THR A 201 -21.02 -2.83 20.56
N GLY A 202 -20.75 -2.76 21.85
CA GLY A 202 -21.65 -3.23 22.89
C GLY A 202 -22.97 -2.46 22.88
N LYS A 203 -24.04 -3.07 23.39
CA LYS A 203 -25.32 -2.37 23.62
C LYS A 203 -25.02 -1.14 24.48
N VAL A 204 -25.34 0.04 23.93
CA VAL A 204 -25.26 1.32 24.63
C VAL A 204 -26.01 1.18 25.95
N ARG A 205 -25.32 1.16 27.09
CA ARG A 205 -25.92 1.57 28.36
C ARG A 205 -26.02 3.10 28.28
N ASP A 206 -27.22 3.62 28.39
CA ASP A 206 -27.52 5.05 28.44
C ASP A 206 -26.78 5.72 29.60
N VAL A 207 -25.52 6.07 29.37
CA VAL A 207 -24.80 7.06 30.19
C VAL A 207 -24.23 8.06 29.21
N VAL A 208 -24.73 9.27 29.29
CA VAL A 208 -24.32 10.42 28.48
C VAL A 208 -22.80 10.55 28.51
N GLY A 209 -22.13 10.21 27.38
CA GLY A 209 -20.76 10.58 27.11
C GLY A 209 -19.71 9.47 27.00
N ALA A 210 -19.98 8.21 27.29
CA ALA A 210 -19.02 7.12 27.12
C ALA A 210 -19.63 5.98 26.28
N ARG A 211 -19.17 5.81 25.03
CA ARG A 211 -19.38 4.57 24.30
C ARG A 211 -18.45 3.53 24.91
N ASP A 212 -18.99 2.52 25.60
CA ASP A 212 -18.22 1.32 25.94
C ASP A 212 -17.88 0.61 24.65
N ILE A 213 -16.64 0.83 24.17
CA ILE A 213 -16.08 0.14 23.02
C ILE A 213 -15.34 -1.07 23.59
N ASP A 214 -15.84 -2.28 23.28
CA ASP A 214 -15.16 -3.52 23.57
C ASP A 214 -14.17 -3.80 22.43
N LEU A 215 -12.89 -3.96 22.78
CA LEU A 215 -11.80 -4.21 21.85
C LEU A 215 -11.30 -5.65 22.01
N ASP A 216 -11.42 -6.44 20.96
CA ASP A 216 -10.94 -7.81 20.88
C ASP A 216 -9.67 -7.86 20.02
N TYR A 217 -8.51 -8.04 20.66
CA TYR A 217 -7.19 -7.88 20.08
C TYR A 217 -6.69 -9.13 19.37
N GLU A 218 -6.25 -8.97 18.11
CA GLU A 218 -5.47 -9.95 17.36
C GLU A 218 -3.99 -9.83 17.70
N GLN A 219 -3.50 -10.74 18.55
CA GLN A 219 -2.17 -10.69 19.17
C GLN A 219 -1.01 -11.11 18.24
N ASN A 220 -1.29 -11.43 16.98
CA ASN A 220 -0.27 -11.81 16.02
C ASN A 220 0.71 -10.64 15.77
N ILE A 221 1.98 -10.98 15.59
CA ILE A 221 3.05 -10.02 15.31
C ILE A 221 3.69 -10.40 13.97
N TYR A 222 3.72 -9.42 13.05
CA TYR A 222 4.32 -9.59 11.74
C TYR A 222 5.45 -8.57 11.53
N THR A 223 6.54 -9.00 10.92
CA THR A 223 7.72 -8.14 10.69
C THR A 223 7.42 -6.94 9.79
N TYR A 224 6.59 -7.12 8.77
CA TYR A 224 6.21 -6.03 7.86
C TYR A 224 5.41 -4.93 8.57
N ASN A 225 4.63 -5.26 9.59
CA ASN A 225 3.93 -4.28 10.43
C ASN A 225 4.91 -3.36 11.15
N GLN A 226 5.98 -3.94 11.70
CA GLN A 226 7.00 -3.19 12.47
C GLN A 226 7.72 -2.18 11.58
N GLY A 227 8.18 -2.62 10.40
CA GLY A 227 8.90 -1.76 9.46
C GLY A 227 8.04 -0.59 8.98
N THR A 228 6.77 -0.85 8.68
CA THR A 228 5.86 0.18 8.18
C THR A 228 5.44 1.17 9.27
N ALA A 229 5.16 0.68 10.47
CA ALA A 229 4.84 1.54 11.61
C ALA A 229 6.02 2.45 11.96
N LEU A 230 7.25 1.91 11.98
CA LEU A 230 8.47 2.70 12.18
C LEU A 230 8.65 3.77 11.10
N ALA A 231 8.42 3.42 9.84
CA ALA A 231 8.51 4.39 8.74
C ALA A 231 7.46 5.50 8.86
N ALA A 232 6.23 5.17 9.29
CA ALA A 232 5.17 6.15 9.52
C ALA A 232 5.52 7.08 10.71
N LEU A 233 6.04 6.54 11.81
CA LEU A 233 6.52 7.31 12.95
C LEU A 233 7.60 8.33 12.53
N LEU A 234 8.61 7.87 11.79
CA LEU A 234 9.70 8.74 11.32
C LEU A 234 9.22 9.82 10.33
N ALA A 235 8.14 9.57 9.62
CA ALA A 235 7.61 10.52 8.63
C ALA A 235 6.78 11.64 9.27
N VAL A 236 6.31 11.48 10.52
CA VAL A 236 5.54 12.50 11.25
C VAL A 236 6.33 13.17 12.39
N ALA A 237 7.56 12.68 12.70
CA ALA A 237 8.45 13.24 13.70
C ALA A 237 9.10 14.55 13.20
#